data_d4cbbe76b378c05f5b4ef2a342ee5671
#
_entry.id   d4cbbe76b378c05f5b4ef2a342ee5671
#
_cell.length_a   1.000
_cell.length_b   1.000
_cell.length_c   1.000
_cell.angle_alpha   90.00
_cell.angle_beta   90.00
_cell.angle_gamma   90.00
#
_symmetry.space_group_name_H-M   'P 1'
#
loop_
_entity.id
_entity.type
_entity.pdbx_description
1 polymer ?
#
loop_
_entity_poly.entity_id
_entity_poly.type
_entity_poly.pdbx_seq_one_letter_code
_entity_poly.pdbx_strand_id
1 'polypeptide(L)'
;MEIVNFGIIGCGRIAGRHAIQIEKFGKLKAVCDIIPEKAKAMGLQYHCNWYTTVEELLQKEAGNIDVMAICSPNGLHKTHTIEALKAGCHVLCEKPLAISVNDCGEMIKQAENSNKRLFAIKQNRFNPPVAAVKKAIDEGRLGKIYSIQLSCFWNRNDDYYHNSWKGTADLDGGTLYTQFSHFIDLLYWMIGDIRNVACFTGNYAHQGIIDFEDTGVVILEFYNSAIGTINYTVNSYQSNMEGSLTIFGEKGTVKIGGQYLNELEYQKIQDYVIENLPEGNKANNYGSYVGSMSNHDKVYENLVDVLTKGVSINTNAFEALKTVEIIDKIYREAKKIK
;
A
#
# COMPACT_ATOMS: atom_id res chain seq x y z
N MET A 1 17.78 -17.71 17.50
CA MET A 1 17.51 -16.59 16.58
C MET A 1 17.25 -15.37 17.44
N GLU A 2 17.92 -14.25 17.15
CA GLU A 2 17.60 -12.98 17.82
C GLU A 2 16.16 -12.59 17.51
N ILE A 3 15.42 -12.21 18.54
CA ILE A 3 14.02 -11.78 18.41
C ILE A 3 14.04 -10.33 17.93
N VAL A 4 13.43 -10.04 16.79
CA VAL A 4 13.30 -8.67 16.27
C VAL A 4 12.32 -7.88 17.14
N ASN A 5 12.75 -6.74 17.63
CA ASN A 5 11.96 -5.84 18.47
C ASN A 5 11.35 -4.72 17.62
N PHE A 6 10.07 -4.45 17.82
CA PHE A 6 9.30 -3.49 17.03
C PHE A 6 8.76 -2.35 17.89
N GLY A 7 8.62 -1.18 17.23
CA GLY A 7 7.79 -0.07 17.70
C GLY A 7 6.72 0.28 16.67
N ILE A 8 5.66 0.94 17.10
CA ILE A 8 4.58 1.44 16.21
C ILE A 8 4.37 2.93 16.44
N ILE A 9 4.37 3.73 15.38
CA ILE A 9 3.94 5.13 15.38
C ILE A 9 2.60 5.24 14.67
N GLY A 10 1.56 5.69 15.40
CA GLY A 10 0.17 5.74 14.99
C GLY A 10 -0.61 4.50 15.44
N CYS A 11 -1.47 4.64 16.47
CA CYS A 11 -2.31 3.57 17.02
C CYS A 11 -3.72 3.59 16.42
N GLY A 12 -3.81 3.85 15.10
CA GLY A 12 -5.06 3.83 14.33
C GLY A 12 -5.53 2.41 14.00
N ARG A 13 -6.55 2.31 13.13
CA ARG A 13 -7.16 1.03 12.74
C ARG A 13 -6.18 0.01 12.17
N ILE A 14 -5.19 0.47 11.37
CA ILE A 14 -4.21 -0.42 10.73
C ILE A 14 -3.17 -0.93 11.74
N ALA A 15 -2.85 -0.16 12.76
CA ALA A 15 -1.85 -0.53 13.77
C ALA A 15 -2.17 -1.84 14.48
N GLY A 16 -3.46 -2.13 14.72
CA GLY A 16 -3.87 -3.43 15.28
C GLY A 16 -3.51 -4.63 14.38
N ARG A 17 -3.52 -4.44 13.05
CA ARG A 17 -3.06 -5.49 12.11
C ARG A 17 -1.55 -5.69 12.20
N HIS A 18 -0.80 -4.59 12.31
CA HIS A 18 0.65 -4.66 12.52
C HIS A 18 0.99 -5.33 13.84
N ALA A 19 0.36 -4.94 14.94
CA ALA A 19 0.60 -5.52 16.25
C ALA A 19 0.39 -7.04 16.26
N ILE A 20 -0.69 -7.54 15.63
CA ILE A 20 -0.93 -8.98 15.49
C ILE A 20 0.21 -9.69 14.74
N GLN A 21 0.78 -9.08 13.71
CA GLN A 21 1.90 -9.70 13.00
C GLN A 21 3.21 -9.58 13.79
N ILE A 22 3.43 -8.47 14.46
CA ILE A 22 4.60 -8.28 15.32
C ILE A 22 4.67 -9.37 16.40
N GLU A 23 3.56 -9.69 17.05
CA GLU A 23 3.51 -10.76 18.06
C GLU A 23 3.81 -12.16 17.51
N LYS A 24 3.62 -12.37 16.19
CA LYS A 24 3.98 -13.65 15.54
C LYS A 24 5.45 -13.73 15.14
N PHE A 25 6.04 -12.62 14.73
CA PHE A 25 7.36 -12.57 14.10
C PHE A 25 8.44 -11.91 14.96
N GLY A 26 8.06 -11.32 16.12
CA GLY A 26 8.98 -10.60 16.98
C GLY A 26 8.33 -10.18 18.31
N LYS A 27 8.67 -8.99 18.79
CA LYS A 27 8.14 -8.46 20.05
C LYS A 27 7.82 -6.97 19.91
N LEU A 28 6.61 -6.55 20.29
CA LEU A 28 6.23 -5.13 20.37
C LEU A 28 6.78 -4.54 21.68
N LYS A 29 7.62 -3.51 21.57
CA LYS A 29 8.28 -2.85 22.70
C LYS A 29 7.60 -1.55 23.10
N ALA A 30 7.18 -0.78 22.10
CA ALA A 30 6.58 0.52 22.35
C ALA A 30 5.61 0.94 21.24
N VAL A 31 4.64 1.77 21.63
CA VAL A 31 3.68 2.40 20.70
C VAL A 31 3.56 3.89 20.97
N CYS A 32 3.23 4.67 19.94
CA CYS A 32 3.01 6.11 20.07
C CYS A 32 1.77 6.55 19.28
N ASP A 33 0.95 7.39 19.88
CA ASP A 33 -0.13 8.13 19.21
C ASP A 33 -0.35 9.47 19.90
N ILE A 34 -0.62 10.52 19.12
CA ILE A 34 -0.93 11.85 19.68
C ILE A 34 -2.21 11.86 20.53
N ILE A 35 -3.06 10.85 20.36
CA ILE A 35 -4.26 10.63 21.17
C ILE A 35 -3.90 9.68 22.31
N PRO A 36 -3.77 10.18 23.56
CA PRO A 36 -3.26 9.40 24.69
C PRO A 36 -4.06 8.12 24.95
N GLU A 37 -5.37 8.17 24.77
CA GLU A 37 -6.27 7.03 24.98
C GLU A 37 -5.96 5.88 24.03
N LYS A 38 -5.61 6.17 22.77
CA LYS A 38 -5.25 5.16 21.77
C LYS A 38 -3.90 4.53 22.08
N ALA A 39 -2.89 5.36 22.40
CA ALA A 39 -1.56 4.89 22.78
C ALA A 39 -1.64 4.00 24.02
N LYS A 40 -2.33 4.46 25.07
CA LYS A 40 -2.52 3.72 26.32
C LYS A 40 -3.26 2.40 26.12
N ALA A 41 -4.37 2.43 25.35
CA ALA A 41 -5.16 1.22 25.10
C ALA A 41 -4.32 0.15 24.38
N MET A 42 -3.56 0.52 23.36
CA MET A 42 -2.69 -0.40 22.63
C MET A 42 -1.51 -0.88 23.51
N GLY A 43 -0.88 0.00 24.29
CA GLY A 43 0.18 -0.36 25.21
C GLY A 43 -0.27 -1.38 26.27
N LEU A 44 -1.45 -1.19 26.83
CA LEU A 44 -2.03 -2.15 27.79
C LEU A 44 -2.40 -3.49 27.12
N GLN A 45 -2.99 -3.44 25.92
CA GLN A 45 -3.39 -4.64 25.18
C GLN A 45 -2.20 -5.55 24.82
N TYR A 46 -1.06 -4.96 24.44
CA TYR A 46 0.13 -5.68 23.98
C TYR A 46 1.27 -5.70 25.03
N HIS A 47 0.99 -5.25 26.27
CA HIS A 47 1.96 -5.22 27.37
C HIS A 47 3.29 -4.54 27.01
N CYS A 48 3.22 -3.40 26.33
CA CYS A 48 4.36 -2.60 25.89
C CYS A 48 4.28 -1.16 26.38
N ASN A 49 5.39 -0.43 26.31
CA ASN A 49 5.43 0.99 26.66
C ASN A 49 4.60 1.82 25.68
N TRP A 50 4.02 2.92 26.15
CA TRP A 50 3.23 3.82 25.31
C TRP A 50 3.62 5.28 25.54
N TYR A 51 3.58 6.04 24.46
CA TYR A 51 4.02 7.44 24.42
C TYR A 51 3.02 8.29 23.64
N THR A 52 3.03 9.62 23.89
CA THR A 52 2.16 10.56 23.20
C THR A 52 2.90 11.43 22.18
N THR A 53 4.23 11.39 22.19
CA THR A 53 5.07 12.07 21.20
C THR A 53 6.11 11.10 20.63
N VAL A 54 6.43 11.26 19.35
CA VAL A 54 7.44 10.45 18.66
C VAL A 54 8.83 10.71 19.24
N GLU A 55 9.11 11.97 19.61
CA GLU A 55 10.37 12.37 20.24
C GLU A 55 10.61 11.57 21.53
N GLU A 56 9.63 11.53 22.44
CA GLU A 56 9.76 10.80 23.70
C GLU A 56 9.94 9.28 23.47
N LEU A 57 9.16 8.70 22.55
CA LEU A 57 9.32 7.29 22.18
C LEU A 57 10.75 7.01 21.71
N LEU A 58 11.27 7.80 20.77
CA LEU A 58 12.60 7.58 20.21
C LEU A 58 13.71 7.81 21.23
N GLN A 59 13.61 8.83 22.08
CA GLN A 59 14.59 9.08 23.14
C GLN A 59 14.70 7.91 24.13
N LYS A 60 13.57 7.29 24.48
CA LYS A 60 13.54 6.24 25.51
C LYS A 60 13.73 4.83 24.97
N GLU A 61 13.30 4.56 23.73
CA GLU A 61 13.17 3.19 23.23
C GLU A 61 13.98 2.88 21.98
N ALA A 62 14.50 3.87 21.24
CA ALA A 62 15.16 3.59 19.97
C ALA A 62 16.30 2.57 20.07
N GLY A 63 17.05 2.57 21.18
CA GLY A 63 18.10 1.59 21.45
C GLY A 63 17.61 0.14 21.69
N ASN A 64 16.29 -0.02 21.92
CA ASN A 64 15.64 -1.31 22.18
C ASN A 64 14.74 -1.77 21.03
N ILE A 65 14.65 -0.99 19.94
CA ILE A 65 13.77 -1.23 18.80
C ILE A 65 14.61 -1.41 17.54
N ASP A 66 14.46 -2.56 16.89
CA ASP A 66 15.13 -2.86 15.61
C ASP A 66 14.36 -2.25 14.44
N VAL A 67 13.02 -2.29 14.48
CA VAL A 67 12.13 -1.86 13.39
C VAL A 67 11.00 -0.98 13.93
N MET A 68 10.85 0.21 13.33
CA MET A 68 9.71 1.08 13.58
C MET A 68 8.66 0.91 12.47
N ALA A 69 7.44 0.50 12.83
CA ALA A 69 6.29 0.46 11.92
C ALA A 69 5.59 1.82 11.91
N ILE A 70 5.52 2.47 10.74
CA ILE A 70 4.86 3.76 10.55
C ILE A 70 3.44 3.52 10.09
N CYS A 71 2.48 3.81 10.97
CA CYS A 71 1.04 3.62 10.79
C CYS A 71 0.24 4.93 10.96
N SER A 72 0.93 6.05 10.92
CA SER A 72 0.37 7.40 11.01
C SER A 72 -0.38 7.81 9.72
N PRO A 73 -1.04 8.97 9.64
CA PRO A 73 -1.59 9.52 8.39
C PRO A 73 -0.53 9.65 7.29
N ASN A 74 -0.93 9.48 6.03
CA ASN A 74 -0.01 9.42 4.88
C ASN A 74 0.95 10.61 4.78
N GLY A 75 0.44 11.84 5.01
CA GLY A 75 1.25 13.06 4.98
C GLY A 75 2.33 13.15 6.07
N LEU A 76 2.25 12.31 7.10
CA LEU A 76 3.24 12.25 8.19
C LEU A 76 4.26 11.12 8.02
N HIS A 77 4.11 10.25 7.02
CA HIS A 77 5.00 9.11 6.82
C HIS A 77 6.46 9.53 6.67
N LYS A 78 6.73 10.59 5.90
CA LYS A 78 8.09 11.13 5.72
C LYS A 78 8.73 11.50 7.06
N THR A 79 8.07 12.37 7.82
CA THR A 79 8.63 12.90 9.07
C THR A 79 8.95 11.78 10.04
N HIS A 80 7.99 10.91 10.32
CA HIS A 80 8.16 9.81 11.26
C HIS A 80 9.18 8.77 10.78
N THR A 81 9.23 8.50 9.46
CA THR A 81 10.25 7.60 8.87
C THR A 81 11.65 8.17 9.05
N ILE A 82 11.86 9.45 8.72
CA ILE A 82 13.17 10.09 8.84
C ILE A 82 13.64 10.14 10.29
N GLU A 83 12.75 10.45 11.22
CA GLU A 83 13.06 10.46 12.65
C GLU A 83 13.46 9.07 13.16
N ALA A 84 12.71 8.04 12.82
CA ALA A 84 13.02 6.65 13.20
C ALA A 84 14.36 6.16 12.60
N LEU A 85 14.63 6.47 11.33
CA LEU A 85 15.90 6.12 10.67
C LEU A 85 17.09 6.83 11.34
N LYS A 86 16.97 8.13 11.66
CA LYS A 86 17.99 8.89 12.39
C LYS A 86 18.25 8.35 13.78
N ALA A 87 17.22 7.84 14.44
CA ALA A 87 17.31 7.22 15.75
C ALA A 87 17.92 5.80 15.70
N GLY A 88 18.25 5.29 14.50
CA GLY A 88 18.93 4.00 14.32
C GLY A 88 18.00 2.81 14.14
N CYS A 89 16.72 3.00 13.94
CA CYS A 89 15.77 1.92 13.62
C CYS A 89 15.72 1.64 12.12
N HIS A 90 15.50 0.39 11.71
CA HIS A 90 14.92 0.06 10.41
C HIS A 90 13.47 0.54 10.38
N VAL A 91 12.89 0.75 9.21
CA VAL A 91 11.50 1.22 9.11
C VAL A 91 10.67 0.32 8.20
N LEU A 92 9.46 -0.02 8.65
CA LEU A 92 8.37 -0.56 7.84
C LEU A 92 7.29 0.53 7.71
N CYS A 93 7.13 1.09 6.51
CA CYS A 93 6.18 2.17 6.28
C CYS A 93 4.89 1.66 5.63
N GLU A 94 3.74 2.08 6.16
CA GLU A 94 2.45 1.88 5.51
C GLU A 94 2.38 2.57 4.13
N LYS A 95 1.41 2.15 3.36
CA LYS A 95 1.16 2.72 2.04
C LYS A 95 0.17 3.91 2.11
N PRO A 96 0.33 4.88 1.19
CA PRO A 96 1.46 5.07 0.27
C PRO A 96 2.75 5.37 1.04
N LEU A 97 3.91 5.18 0.42
CA LEU A 97 5.19 5.49 1.09
C LEU A 97 5.24 6.94 1.58
N ALA A 98 4.80 7.87 0.73
CA ALA A 98 4.48 9.26 1.06
C ALA A 98 3.47 9.78 0.02
N ILE A 99 3.02 11.03 0.16
CA ILE A 99 2.12 11.71 -0.79
C ILE A 99 2.83 12.66 -1.75
N SER A 100 4.15 12.61 -1.79
CA SER A 100 4.97 13.34 -2.77
C SER A 100 6.20 12.53 -3.16
N VAL A 101 6.62 12.68 -4.41
CA VAL A 101 7.83 12.05 -4.97
C VAL A 101 9.08 12.51 -4.22
N ASN A 102 9.17 13.82 -3.93
CA ASN A 102 10.29 14.38 -3.19
C ASN A 102 10.43 13.77 -1.80
N ASP A 103 9.33 13.61 -1.09
CA ASP A 103 9.32 13.03 0.25
C ASP A 103 9.78 11.58 0.25
N CYS A 104 9.34 10.79 -0.73
CA CYS A 104 9.85 9.43 -0.91
C CYS A 104 11.37 9.41 -1.15
N GLY A 105 11.87 10.33 -1.99
CA GLY A 105 13.31 10.46 -2.26
C GLY A 105 14.11 10.80 -0.98
N GLU A 106 13.62 11.72 -0.16
CA GLU A 106 14.25 12.08 1.11
C GLU A 106 14.27 10.91 2.10
N MET A 107 13.17 10.14 2.19
CA MET A 107 13.09 8.93 3.03
C MET A 107 14.12 7.87 2.61
N ILE A 108 14.21 7.61 1.31
CA ILE A 108 15.18 6.63 0.75
C ILE A 108 16.61 7.09 1.04
N LYS A 109 16.93 8.36 0.74
CA LYS A 109 18.25 8.95 1.02
C LYS A 109 18.61 8.88 2.51
N GLN A 110 17.64 9.12 3.40
CA GLN A 110 17.90 9.00 4.84
C GLN A 110 18.15 7.55 5.25
N ALA A 111 17.45 6.57 4.67
CA ALA A 111 17.68 5.16 4.94
C ALA A 111 19.12 4.75 4.55
N GLU A 112 19.59 5.20 3.38
CA GLU A 112 20.97 5.01 2.92
C GLU A 112 21.98 5.67 3.87
N ASN A 113 21.77 6.95 4.22
CA ASN A 113 22.65 7.70 5.12
C ASN A 113 22.77 7.07 6.51
N SER A 114 21.69 6.47 7.00
CA SER A 114 21.65 5.80 8.32
C SER A 114 22.09 4.34 8.25
N ASN A 115 22.42 3.81 7.06
CA ASN A 115 22.70 2.39 6.82
C ASN A 115 21.57 1.48 7.39
N LYS A 116 20.31 1.91 7.19
CA LYS A 116 19.12 1.20 7.64
C LYS A 116 18.23 0.80 6.46
N ARG A 117 17.40 -0.21 6.65
CA ARG A 117 16.46 -0.67 5.64
C ARG A 117 15.13 0.09 5.76
N LEU A 118 14.56 0.47 4.62
CA LEU A 118 13.21 1.02 4.50
C LEU A 118 12.35 0.06 3.69
N PHE A 119 11.41 -0.58 4.39
CA PHE A 119 10.42 -1.49 3.82
C PHE A 119 9.10 -0.74 3.58
N ALA A 120 8.38 -1.11 2.54
CA ALA A 120 7.06 -0.57 2.25
C ALA A 120 5.99 -1.66 2.26
N ILE A 121 4.78 -1.36 2.73
CA ILE A 121 3.66 -2.30 2.68
C ILE A 121 3.12 -2.44 1.26
N LYS A 122 3.19 -3.67 0.71
CA LYS A 122 2.73 -4.05 -0.63
C LYS A 122 1.99 -5.40 -0.59
N GLN A 123 1.10 -5.57 0.38
CA GLN A 123 0.48 -6.85 0.69
C GLN A 123 -0.33 -7.47 -0.47
N ASN A 124 -0.88 -6.67 -1.41
CA ASN A 124 -1.64 -7.20 -2.54
C ASN A 124 -0.80 -8.01 -3.53
N ARG A 125 0.54 -7.82 -3.55
CA ARG A 125 1.46 -8.65 -4.35
C ARG A 125 1.43 -10.12 -3.93
N PHE A 126 1.00 -10.40 -2.70
CA PHE A 126 0.90 -11.75 -2.14
C PHE A 126 -0.50 -12.38 -2.27
N ASN A 127 -1.44 -11.72 -2.93
CA ASN A 127 -2.70 -12.37 -3.30
C ASN A 127 -2.38 -13.53 -4.24
N PRO A 128 -2.88 -14.75 -3.99
CA PRO A 128 -2.50 -15.91 -4.79
C PRO A 128 -2.67 -15.73 -6.31
N PRO A 129 -3.80 -15.22 -6.83
CA PRO A 129 -3.93 -15.00 -8.27
C PRO A 129 -2.98 -13.90 -8.80
N VAL A 130 -2.69 -12.87 -8.00
CA VAL A 130 -1.75 -11.80 -8.36
C VAL A 130 -0.32 -12.36 -8.49
N ALA A 131 0.13 -13.12 -7.50
CA ALA A 131 1.46 -13.74 -7.52
C ALA A 131 1.61 -14.74 -8.68
N ALA A 132 0.57 -15.54 -8.95
CA ALA A 132 0.59 -16.52 -10.01
C ALA A 132 0.61 -15.89 -11.42
N VAL A 133 -0.18 -14.84 -11.64
CA VAL A 133 -0.16 -14.09 -12.90
C VAL A 133 1.17 -13.37 -13.09
N LYS A 134 1.74 -12.76 -12.04
CA LYS A 134 3.08 -12.17 -12.11
C LYS A 134 4.13 -13.20 -12.52
N LYS A 135 4.10 -14.38 -11.92
CA LYS A 135 5.00 -15.48 -12.30
C LYS A 135 4.84 -15.84 -13.78
N ALA A 136 3.61 -15.97 -14.27
CA ALA A 136 3.35 -16.27 -15.68
C ALA A 136 3.88 -15.16 -16.62
N ILE A 137 3.79 -13.89 -16.22
CA ILE A 137 4.39 -12.76 -16.96
C ILE A 137 5.92 -12.87 -16.98
N ASP A 138 6.56 -13.10 -15.82
CA ASP A 138 8.01 -13.21 -15.71
C ASP A 138 8.59 -14.39 -16.49
N GLU A 139 7.85 -15.48 -16.59
CA GLU A 139 8.17 -16.64 -17.43
C GLU A 139 7.89 -16.40 -18.93
N GLY A 140 7.40 -15.21 -19.32
CA GLY A 140 7.08 -14.89 -20.70
C GLY A 140 5.85 -15.63 -21.27
N ARG A 141 5.00 -16.22 -20.41
CA ARG A 141 3.84 -17.02 -20.84
C ARG A 141 2.78 -16.19 -21.58
N LEU A 142 2.64 -14.90 -21.25
CA LEU A 142 1.71 -14.00 -21.92
C LEU A 142 2.29 -13.39 -23.21
N GLY A 143 3.59 -13.54 -23.47
CA GLY A 143 4.26 -12.86 -24.57
C GLY A 143 4.29 -11.34 -24.38
N LYS A 144 4.34 -10.59 -25.48
CA LYS A 144 4.28 -9.12 -25.44
C LYS A 144 2.92 -8.67 -24.92
N ILE A 145 2.92 -7.82 -23.88
CA ILE A 145 1.69 -7.21 -23.37
C ILE A 145 1.25 -6.10 -24.32
N TYR A 146 -0.01 -6.13 -24.73
CA TYR A 146 -0.60 -5.15 -25.63
C TYR A 146 -1.40 -4.10 -24.87
N SER A 147 -2.26 -4.54 -23.96
CA SER A 147 -3.19 -3.65 -23.29
C SER A 147 -3.54 -4.18 -21.89
N ILE A 148 -3.90 -3.24 -21.01
CA ILE A 148 -4.42 -3.55 -19.67
C ILE A 148 -5.68 -2.75 -19.36
N GLN A 149 -6.51 -3.30 -18.49
CA GLN A 149 -7.64 -2.58 -17.89
C GLN A 149 -7.62 -2.81 -16.39
N LEU A 150 -7.55 -1.71 -15.62
CA LEU A 150 -7.64 -1.71 -14.18
C LEU A 150 -8.97 -1.09 -13.75
N SER A 151 -9.74 -1.79 -12.92
CA SER A 151 -11.00 -1.30 -12.35
C SER A 151 -10.93 -1.30 -10.83
N CYS A 152 -11.29 -0.16 -10.23
CA CYS A 152 -11.23 0.08 -8.79
C CYS A 152 -12.56 0.73 -8.34
N PHE A 153 -13.57 -0.08 -8.06
CA PHE A 153 -14.93 0.38 -7.75
C PHE A 153 -15.29 0.05 -6.31
N TRP A 154 -14.97 0.98 -5.41
CA TRP A 154 -15.21 0.83 -3.98
C TRP A 154 -16.27 1.81 -3.48
N ASN A 155 -16.75 1.58 -2.27
CA ASN A 155 -17.62 2.49 -1.55
C ASN A 155 -16.86 3.13 -0.39
N ARG A 156 -16.94 4.45 -0.31
CA ARG A 156 -16.61 5.21 0.89
C ARG A 156 -17.70 6.24 1.11
N ASN A 157 -18.47 6.05 2.16
CA ASN A 157 -19.53 6.99 2.53
C ASN A 157 -18.96 8.16 3.34
N ASP A 158 -19.80 9.15 3.64
CA ASP A 158 -19.42 10.33 4.40
C ASP A 158 -18.82 9.99 5.77
N ASP A 159 -19.34 8.97 6.46
CA ASP A 159 -18.85 8.54 7.77
C ASP A 159 -17.38 8.07 7.73
N TYR A 160 -16.90 7.62 6.57
CA TYR A 160 -15.50 7.24 6.39
C TYR A 160 -14.57 8.44 6.54
N TYR A 161 -15.01 9.63 6.12
CA TYR A 161 -14.25 10.87 6.10
C TYR A 161 -14.50 11.74 7.35
N HIS A 162 -15.69 11.68 7.94
CA HIS A 162 -16.04 12.51 9.09
C HIS A 162 -15.11 12.26 10.30
N ASN A 163 -14.73 13.36 10.97
CA ASN A 163 -13.86 13.34 12.17
C ASN A 163 -12.56 12.56 11.98
N SER A 164 -11.99 12.63 10.79
CA SER A 164 -10.80 11.89 10.40
C SER A 164 -9.83 12.81 9.64
N TRP A 165 -8.57 12.41 9.58
CA TRP A 165 -7.58 13.02 8.70
C TRP A 165 -7.84 12.69 7.21
N LYS A 166 -8.69 11.69 6.94
CA LYS A 166 -9.03 11.28 5.59
C LYS A 166 -9.85 12.34 4.90
N GLY A 167 -9.65 12.45 3.59
CA GLY A 167 -10.31 13.46 2.77
C GLY A 167 -9.57 14.79 2.71
N THR A 168 -8.52 15.02 3.53
CA THR A 168 -7.72 16.25 3.48
C THR A 168 -6.54 16.11 2.53
N ALA A 169 -6.23 17.16 1.78
CA ALA A 169 -5.11 17.14 0.83
C ALA A 169 -3.76 16.86 1.50
N ASP A 170 -3.54 17.44 2.68
CA ASP A 170 -2.24 17.40 3.37
C ASP A 170 -1.94 16.06 4.05
N LEU A 171 -2.95 15.35 4.54
CA LEU A 171 -2.74 14.11 5.29
C LEU A 171 -3.17 12.85 4.52
N ASP A 172 -4.16 12.94 3.65
CA ASP A 172 -4.64 11.83 2.81
C ASP A 172 -3.93 11.82 1.45
N GLY A 173 -3.84 12.98 0.80
CA GLY A 173 -3.20 13.18 -0.49
C GLY A 173 -4.10 12.96 -1.70
N GLY A 174 -5.16 12.14 -1.60
CA GLY A 174 -6.08 11.85 -2.69
C GLY A 174 -6.55 10.41 -2.75
N THR A 175 -7.61 10.18 -3.52
CA THR A 175 -8.24 8.86 -3.64
C THR A 175 -7.27 7.78 -4.12
N LEU A 176 -6.42 8.08 -5.11
CA LEU A 176 -5.44 7.11 -5.61
C LEU A 176 -4.38 6.77 -4.56
N TYR A 177 -3.95 7.73 -3.73
CA TYR A 177 -2.97 7.47 -2.67
C TYR A 177 -3.54 6.53 -1.59
N THR A 178 -4.69 6.87 -1.01
CA THR A 178 -5.20 6.13 0.15
C THR A 178 -5.95 4.86 -0.24
N GLN A 179 -6.82 4.92 -1.26
CA GLN A 179 -7.67 3.78 -1.60
C GLN A 179 -7.00 2.84 -2.58
N PHE A 180 -6.36 3.35 -3.63
CA PHE A 180 -5.98 2.56 -4.80
C PHE A 180 -4.48 2.44 -5.07
N SER A 181 -3.61 2.94 -4.19
CA SER A 181 -2.15 2.81 -4.37
C SER A 181 -1.66 1.36 -4.51
N HIS A 182 -2.34 0.39 -3.89
CA HIS A 182 -2.03 -1.03 -4.10
C HIS A 182 -2.27 -1.51 -5.54
N PHE A 183 -3.30 -0.97 -6.18
CA PHE A 183 -3.63 -1.31 -7.57
C PHE A 183 -2.63 -0.67 -8.54
N ILE A 184 -2.27 0.59 -8.28
CA ILE A 184 -1.25 1.31 -9.07
C ILE A 184 0.12 0.63 -8.92
N ASP A 185 0.46 0.14 -7.73
CA ASP A 185 1.68 -0.65 -7.51
C ASP A 185 1.75 -1.88 -8.42
N LEU A 186 0.63 -2.60 -8.59
CA LEU A 186 0.59 -3.77 -9.44
C LEU A 186 0.80 -3.44 -10.93
N LEU A 187 0.37 -2.27 -11.39
CA LEU A 187 0.65 -1.84 -12.77
C LEU A 187 2.16 -1.73 -13.01
N TYR A 188 2.87 -1.02 -12.13
CA TYR A 188 4.32 -0.91 -12.22
C TYR A 188 5.00 -2.28 -12.11
N TRP A 189 4.63 -3.06 -11.10
CA TRP A 189 5.27 -4.33 -10.78
C TRP A 189 5.05 -5.42 -11.85
N MET A 190 3.89 -5.43 -12.51
CA MET A 190 3.55 -6.44 -13.52
C MET A 190 3.87 -6.02 -14.95
N ILE A 191 3.64 -4.74 -15.27
CA ILE A 191 3.66 -4.23 -16.65
C ILE A 191 4.88 -3.36 -16.91
N GLY A 192 5.28 -2.53 -15.92
CA GLY A 192 6.40 -1.62 -16.03
C GLY A 192 6.03 -0.15 -15.84
N ASP A 193 6.98 0.75 -16.16
CA ASP A 193 6.83 2.18 -15.92
C ASP A 193 5.95 2.86 -16.98
N ILE A 194 5.27 3.95 -16.57
CA ILE A 194 4.29 4.68 -17.37
C ILE A 194 4.96 5.90 -18.03
N ARG A 195 4.86 5.97 -19.36
CA ARG A 195 5.41 7.03 -20.18
C ARG A 195 4.51 8.25 -20.24
N ASN A 196 3.25 8.07 -20.65
CA ASN A 196 2.28 9.13 -20.83
C ASN A 196 0.95 8.81 -20.12
N VAL A 197 0.26 9.87 -19.71
CA VAL A 197 -1.05 9.81 -19.03
C VAL A 197 -1.99 10.85 -19.63
N ALA A 198 -3.27 10.50 -19.80
CA ALA A 198 -4.36 11.43 -19.99
C ALA A 198 -5.49 11.05 -19.03
N CYS A 199 -6.11 12.04 -18.38
CA CYS A 199 -6.99 11.72 -17.26
C CYS A 199 -8.09 12.79 -17.09
N PHE A 200 -9.29 12.33 -16.72
CA PHE A 200 -10.40 13.16 -16.24
C PHE A 200 -10.76 12.71 -14.82
N THR A 201 -10.95 13.68 -13.93
CA THR A 201 -11.34 13.44 -12.55
C THR A 201 -12.47 14.36 -12.13
N GLY A 202 -13.28 13.93 -11.18
CA GLY A 202 -14.37 14.73 -10.61
C GLY A 202 -14.68 14.34 -9.17
N ASN A 203 -15.28 15.26 -8.44
CA ASN A 203 -15.85 15.00 -7.12
C ASN A 203 -17.37 15.16 -7.25
N TYR A 204 -18.08 14.04 -7.25
CA TYR A 204 -19.52 14.01 -7.52
C TYR A 204 -20.37 13.85 -6.26
N ALA A 205 -19.94 12.99 -5.33
CA ALA A 205 -20.73 12.66 -4.14
C ALA A 205 -20.15 13.27 -2.85
N HIS A 206 -18.90 13.70 -2.84
CA HIS A 206 -18.22 14.15 -1.62
C HIS A 206 -17.83 15.63 -1.66
N GLN A 207 -18.56 16.44 -2.40
CA GLN A 207 -18.34 17.91 -2.47
C GLN A 207 -18.47 18.54 -1.08
N GLY A 208 -17.46 19.33 -0.69
CA GLY A 208 -17.39 19.92 0.64
C GLY A 208 -17.03 18.97 1.78
N ILE A 209 -16.77 17.69 1.48
CA ILE A 209 -16.36 16.66 2.45
C ILE A 209 -14.88 16.30 2.27
N ILE A 210 -14.43 16.19 1.01
CA ILE A 210 -13.03 15.88 0.67
C ILE A 210 -12.44 16.95 -0.27
N ASP A 211 -11.13 17.16 -0.20
CA ASP A 211 -10.39 18.19 -0.94
C ASP A 211 -10.05 17.75 -2.38
N PHE A 212 -10.32 16.53 -2.77
CA PHE A 212 -9.89 15.91 -4.02
C PHE A 212 -11.03 15.18 -4.72
N GLU A 213 -10.71 14.45 -5.76
CA GLU A 213 -11.67 13.68 -6.56
C GLU A 213 -12.16 12.41 -5.83
N ASP A 214 -13.36 11.97 -6.16
CA ASP A 214 -13.92 10.68 -5.76
C ASP A 214 -14.07 9.68 -6.91
N THR A 215 -13.85 10.15 -8.14
CA THR A 215 -14.00 9.37 -9.38
C THR A 215 -13.00 9.85 -10.43
N GLY A 216 -12.46 8.91 -11.21
CA GLY A 216 -11.57 9.25 -12.34
C GLY A 216 -11.46 8.15 -13.39
N VAL A 217 -11.13 8.60 -14.60
CA VAL A 217 -10.83 7.77 -15.76
C VAL A 217 -9.48 8.19 -16.30
N VAL A 218 -8.55 7.23 -16.40
CA VAL A 218 -7.16 7.45 -16.82
C VAL A 218 -6.84 6.59 -18.02
N ILE A 219 -6.14 7.16 -19.00
CA ILE A 219 -5.54 6.47 -20.14
C ILE A 219 -4.03 6.48 -19.93
N LEU A 220 -3.39 5.34 -20.16
CA LEU A 220 -1.96 5.11 -19.92
C LEU A 220 -1.26 4.66 -21.19
N GLU A 221 -0.03 5.13 -21.36
CA GLU A 221 0.96 4.55 -22.27
C GLU A 221 2.19 4.14 -21.46
N PHE A 222 2.62 2.90 -21.61
CA PHE A 222 3.80 2.36 -20.95
C PHE A 222 5.06 2.50 -21.82
N TYR A 223 6.25 2.49 -21.20
CA TYR A 223 7.51 2.52 -21.95
C TYR A 223 7.72 1.30 -22.86
N ASN A 224 7.10 0.16 -22.54
CA ASN A 224 7.12 -1.04 -23.38
C ASN A 224 6.09 -1.01 -24.54
N SER A 225 5.45 0.15 -24.78
CA SER A 225 4.43 0.40 -25.78
C SER A 225 3.07 -0.27 -25.52
N ALA A 226 2.86 -0.88 -24.37
CA ALA A 226 1.53 -1.28 -23.94
C ALA A 226 0.68 -0.02 -23.64
N ILE A 227 -0.63 -0.13 -23.82
CA ILE A 227 -1.59 0.92 -23.44
C ILE A 227 -2.54 0.40 -22.37
N GLY A 228 -3.19 1.28 -21.66
CA GLY A 228 -4.14 0.83 -20.65
C GLY A 228 -5.08 1.90 -20.15
N THR A 229 -6.02 1.46 -19.33
CA THR A 229 -6.97 2.34 -18.64
C THR A 229 -7.03 2.01 -17.16
N ILE A 230 -7.28 3.06 -16.36
CA ILE A 230 -7.71 2.92 -14.97
C ILE A 230 -9.07 3.59 -14.86
N ASN A 231 -10.05 2.85 -14.40
CA ASN A 231 -11.36 3.39 -14.02
C ASN A 231 -11.49 3.22 -12.51
N TYR A 232 -11.70 4.32 -11.79
CA TYR A 232 -11.81 4.27 -10.35
C TYR A 232 -12.91 5.18 -9.81
N THR A 233 -13.55 4.73 -8.75
CA THR A 233 -14.51 5.51 -7.98
C THR A 233 -14.59 4.98 -6.55
N VAL A 234 -14.90 5.85 -5.61
CA VAL A 234 -15.31 5.47 -4.25
C VAL A 234 -16.81 5.60 -4.04
N ASN A 235 -17.58 5.77 -5.13
CA ASN A 235 -19.02 5.99 -5.13
C ASN A 235 -19.83 4.74 -5.53
N SER A 236 -19.25 3.52 -5.46
CA SER A 236 -20.04 2.30 -5.64
C SER A 236 -21.19 2.25 -4.63
N TYR A 237 -22.39 1.92 -5.08
CA TYR A 237 -23.57 2.01 -4.23
C TYR A 237 -23.53 1.01 -3.07
N GLN A 238 -23.59 1.50 -1.85
CA GLN A 238 -23.62 0.77 -0.56
C GLN A 238 -22.42 -0.13 -0.23
N SER A 239 -21.68 -0.67 -1.21
CA SER A 239 -20.59 -1.62 -0.96
C SER A 239 -19.49 -1.53 -2.01
N ASN A 240 -18.31 -2.07 -1.69
CA ASN A 240 -17.27 -2.29 -2.70
C ASN A 240 -17.80 -3.27 -3.76
N MET A 241 -17.64 -2.93 -5.03
CA MET A 241 -18.10 -3.73 -6.15
C MET A 241 -16.99 -4.60 -6.73
N GLU A 242 -15.88 -3.97 -7.16
CA GLU A 242 -14.85 -4.64 -7.95
C GLU A 242 -13.47 -4.05 -7.67
N GLY A 243 -12.47 -4.92 -7.68
CA GLY A 243 -11.08 -4.58 -7.79
C GLY A 243 -10.42 -5.56 -8.74
N SER A 244 -10.23 -5.19 -10.02
CA SER A 244 -9.78 -6.12 -11.06
C SER A 244 -8.69 -5.55 -11.95
N LEU A 245 -7.88 -6.47 -12.51
CA LEU A 245 -6.85 -6.20 -13.50
C LEU A 245 -6.95 -7.23 -14.62
N THR A 246 -7.28 -6.76 -15.83
CA THR A 246 -7.28 -7.56 -17.05
C THR A 246 -6.03 -7.25 -17.87
N ILE A 247 -5.34 -8.27 -18.35
CA ILE A 247 -4.11 -8.16 -19.13
C ILE A 247 -4.29 -8.91 -20.45
N PHE A 248 -4.07 -8.21 -21.56
CA PHE A 248 -4.10 -8.76 -22.92
C PHE A 248 -2.69 -8.84 -23.46
N GLY A 249 -2.20 -10.05 -23.68
CA GLY A 249 -0.88 -10.30 -24.23
C GLY A 249 -0.95 -11.12 -25.54
N GLU A 250 0.16 -11.18 -26.22
CA GLU A 250 0.33 -11.90 -27.49
C GLU A 250 -0.03 -13.39 -27.41
N LYS A 251 0.31 -14.02 -26.27
CA LYS A 251 0.13 -15.46 -26.04
C LYS A 251 -0.89 -15.77 -24.95
N GLY A 252 -1.53 -14.76 -24.38
CA GLY A 252 -2.50 -14.99 -23.32
C GLY A 252 -3.29 -13.76 -22.88
N THR A 253 -4.49 -14.04 -22.38
CA THR A 253 -5.35 -13.08 -21.74
C THR A 253 -5.71 -13.60 -20.36
N VAL A 254 -5.58 -12.75 -19.34
CA VAL A 254 -5.92 -13.07 -17.95
C VAL A 254 -6.73 -11.94 -17.31
N LYS A 255 -7.65 -12.29 -16.42
CA LYS A 255 -8.32 -11.34 -15.53
C LYS A 255 -8.19 -11.81 -14.09
N ILE A 256 -7.53 -11.00 -13.28
CA ILE A 256 -7.57 -11.08 -11.83
C ILE A 256 -8.71 -10.17 -11.39
N GLY A 257 -9.64 -10.67 -10.58
CA GLY A 257 -10.85 -9.93 -10.22
C GLY A 257 -11.31 -10.17 -8.80
N GLY A 258 -12.62 -10.28 -8.61
CA GLY A 258 -13.27 -10.18 -7.32
C GLY A 258 -13.36 -8.73 -6.83
N GLN A 259 -13.58 -8.54 -5.52
CA GLN A 259 -13.62 -7.21 -4.93
C GLN A 259 -12.20 -6.65 -4.60
N TYR A 260 -11.20 -7.54 -4.50
CA TYR A 260 -9.89 -7.20 -3.91
C TYR A 260 -8.71 -7.86 -4.64
N LEU A 261 -8.82 -8.15 -5.94
CA LEU A 261 -7.81 -8.90 -6.70
C LEU A 261 -7.54 -10.30 -6.11
N ASN A 262 -8.59 -10.95 -5.66
CA ASN A 262 -8.52 -12.20 -4.91
C ASN A 262 -9.01 -13.44 -5.70
N GLU A 263 -9.45 -13.25 -6.93
CA GLU A 263 -9.97 -14.30 -7.79
C GLU A 263 -9.29 -14.29 -9.16
N LEU A 264 -8.97 -15.45 -9.72
CA LEU A 264 -8.59 -15.58 -11.13
C LEU A 264 -9.85 -15.84 -11.95
N GLU A 265 -10.50 -14.77 -12.42
CA GLU A 265 -11.81 -14.84 -13.09
C GLU A 265 -11.71 -15.37 -14.52
N TYR A 266 -10.60 -15.11 -15.20
CA TYR A 266 -10.40 -15.55 -16.57
C TYR A 266 -8.93 -15.83 -16.83
N GLN A 267 -8.66 -16.90 -17.56
CA GLN A 267 -7.36 -17.17 -18.15
C GLN A 267 -7.53 -17.95 -19.48
N LYS A 268 -6.77 -17.53 -20.46
CA LYS A 268 -6.51 -18.30 -21.66
C LYS A 268 -5.09 -17.97 -22.12
N ILE A 269 -4.18 -18.90 -21.91
CA ILE A 269 -2.74 -18.73 -22.17
C ILE A 269 -2.30 -19.90 -23.06
N GLN A 270 -1.48 -19.61 -24.07
CA GLN A 270 -0.98 -20.62 -24.98
C GLN A 270 -0.14 -21.65 -24.22
N ASP A 271 -0.54 -22.94 -24.34
CA ASP A 271 0.14 -24.10 -23.74
C ASP A 271 0.46 -23.97 -22.24
N TYR A 272 -0.36 -23.18 -21.51
CA TYR A 272 -0.17 -22.95 -20.08
C TYR A 272 -1.50 -22.69 -19.38
N VAL A 273 -1.64 -23.25 -18.16
CA VAL A 273 -2.80 -23.01 -17.29
C VAL A 273 -2.27 -22.72 -15.87
N ILE A 274 -2.80 -21.69 -15.24
CA ILE A 274 -2.56 -21.40 -13.82
C ILE A 274 -3.53 -22.27 -13.01
N GLU A 275 -3.01 -23.24 -12.30
CA GLU A 275 -3.78 -24.20 -11.51
C GLU A 275 -3.35 -24.18 -10.04
N ASN A 276 -4.17 -24.81 -9.20
CA ASN A 276 -3.86 -25.08 -7.79
C ASN A 276 -3.46 -23.83 -7.01
N LEU A 277 -4.19 -22.71 -7.23
CA LEU A 277 -4.01 -21.51 -6.42
C LEU A 277 -4.31 -21.82 -4.96
N PRO A 278 -3.40 -21.48 -4.01
CA PRO A 278 -3.69 -21.64 -2.60
C PRO A 278 -4.87 -20.75 -2.19
N GLU A 279 -5.55 -21.13 -1.12
CA GLU A 279 -6.55 -20.23 -0.52
C GLU A 279 -5.86 -18.96 -0.02
N GLY A 280 -6.43 -17.80 -0.38
CA GLY A 280 -5.93 -16.49 0.05
C GLY A 280 -6.42 -16.14 1.46
N ASN A 281 -5.72 -15.23 2.12
CA ASN A 281 -6.22 -14.62 3.36
C ASN A 281 -7.54 -13.86 3.11
N LYS A 282 -8.32 -13.62 4.16
CA LYS A 282 -9.55 -12.82 4.06
C LYS A 282 -9.24 -11.34 3.91
N ALA A 283 -10.17 -10.59 3.34
CA ALA A 283 -10.08 -9.13 3.28
C ALA A 283 -10.10 -8.51 4.69
N ASN A 284 -9.45 -7.36 4.83
CA ASN A 284 -9.42 -6.61 6.08
C ASN A 284 -10.79 -6.00 6.38
N ASN A 285 -11.49 -6.54 7.34
CA ASN A 285 -12.76 -5.98 7.82
C ASN A 285 -12.51 -5.02 8.99
N TYR A 286 -12.97 -3.77 8.85
CA TYR A 286 -12.87 -2.70 9.84
C TYR A 286 -14.22 -2.31 10.46
N GLY A 287 -15.25 -3.13 10.23
CA GLY A 287 -16.62 -2.90 10.69
C GLY A 287 -17.41 -1.98 9.77
N SER A 288 -17.04 -0.72 9.68
CA SER A 288 -17.71 0.28 8.83
C SER A 288 -17.36 0.18 7.33
N TYR A 289 -16.27 -0.49 6.99
CA TYR A 289 -15.85 -0.74 5.60
C TYR A 289 -14.91 -1.95 5.51
N VAL A 290 -14.76 -2.48 4.31
CA VAL A 290 -13.82 -3.55 4.00
C VAL A 290 -12.71 -3.02 3.09
N GLY A 291 -11.48 -3.40 3.38
CA GLY A 291 -10.29 -3.01 2.62
C GLY A 291 -9.65 -4.18 1.86
N SER A 292 -8.39 -4.01 1.45
CA SER A 292 -7.62 -5.03 0.73
C SER A 292 -7.40 -6.31 1.54
N MET A 293 -6.90 -7.36 0.88
CA MET A 293 -6.57 -8.66 1.47
C MET A 293 -5.52 -8.53 2.57
N SER A 294 -5.65 -9.38 3.61
CA SER A 294 -4.82 -9.33 4.82
C SER A 294 -3.55 -10.18 4.68
N ASN A 295 -2.62 -9.76 3.82
CA ASN A 295 -1.34 -10.46 3.60
C ASN A 295 -0.15 -9.74 4.26
N HIS A 296 -0.37 -9.04 5.36
CA HIS A 296 0.71 -8.39 6.13
C HIS A 296 1.68 -9.42 6.71
N ASP A 297 1.21 -10.63 7.03
CA ASP A 297 2.05 -11.75 7.48
C ASP A 297 3.22 -12.00 6.52
N LYS A 298 2.99 -11.99 5.21
CA LYS A 298 4.03 -12.20 4.19
C LYS A 298 5.05 -11.08 4.13
N VAL A 299 4.61 -9.85 4.41
CA VAL A 299 5.52 -8.70 4.49
C VAL A 299 6.42 -8.82 5.73
N TYR A 300 5.84 -9.16 6.89
CA TYR A 300 6.60 -9.35 8.13
C TYR A 300 7.54 -10.54 8.07
N GLU A 301 7.12 -11.66 7.49
CA GLU A 301 7.95 -12.85 7.25
C GLU A 301 9.22 -12.46 6.46
N ASN A 302 9.03 -11.79 5.30
CA ASN A 302 10.17 -11.33 4.50
C ASN A 302 11.03 -10.30 5.23
N LEU A 303 10.44 -9.34 5.94
CA LEU A 303 11.17 -8.33 6.70
C LEU A 303 12.11 -8.99 7.73
N VAL A 304 11.59 -9.92 8.54
CA VAL A 304 12.38 -10.62 9.55
C VAL A 304 13.47 -11.47 8.88
N ASP A 305 13.17 -12.15 7.78
CA ASP A 305 14.15 -12.95 7.03
C ASP A 305 15.25 -12.08 6.40
N VAL A 306 14.92 -10.87 5.91
CA VAL A 306 15.93 -9.90 5.44
C VAL A 306 16.88 -9.51 6.55
N LEU A 307 16.37 -9.23 7.74
CA LEU A 307 17.20 -8.78 8.88
C LEU A 307 18.01 -9.90 9.53
N THR A 308 17.46 -11.13 9.59
CA THR A 308 18.08 -12.25 10.32
C THR A 308 18.83 -13.25 9.45
N LYS A 309 18.46 -13.36 8.16
CA LYS A 309 19.03 -14.34 7.21
C LYS A 309 19.71 -13.69 6.00
N GLY A 310 19.57 -12.35 5.83
CA GLY A 310 20.18 -11.63 4.72
C GLY A 310 19.56 -11.93 3.34
N VAL A 311 18.30 -12.39 3.30
CA VAL A 311 17.59 -12.61 2.02
C VAL A 311 17.25 -11.29 1.33
N SER A 312 16.80 -11.33 0.08
CA SER A 312 16.38 -10.13 -0.66
C SER A 312 15.07 -9.56 -0.12
N ILE A 313 14.95 -8.23 -0.16
CA ILE A 313 13.73 -7.51 0.20
C ILE A 313 12.71 -7.58 -0.94
N ASN A 314 11.49 -8.04 -0.65
CA ASN A 314 10.42 -8.18 -1.64
C ASN A 314 9.59 -6.91 -1.85
N THR A 315 9.59 -6.01 -0.86
CA THR A 315 8.75 -4.79 -0.86
C THR A 315 9.60 -3.57 -0.53
N ASN A 316 10.48 -3.22 -1.47
CA ASN A 316 11.45 -2.15 -1.27
C ASN A 316 10.86 -0.75 -1.50
N ALA A 317 11.52 0.27 -0.93
CA ALA A 317 11.09 1.66 -1.01
C ALA A 317 11.21 2.27 -2.42
N PHE A 318 12.13 1.80 -3.27
CA PHE A 318 12.27 2.30 -4.65
C PHE A 318 11.05 1.96 -5.50
N GLU A 319 10.54 0.75 -5.40
CA GLU A 319 9.29 0.37 -6.10
C GLU A 319 8.08 1.09 -5.49
N ALA A 320 8.12 1.40 -4.20
CA ALA A 320 7.07 2.20 -3.57
C ALA A 320 7.09 3.66 -4.05
N LEU A 321 8.29 4.24 -4.26
CA LEU A 321 8.46 5.54 -4.92
C LEU A 321 7.83 5.53 -6.33
N LYS A 322 8.03 4.46 -7.12
CA LYS A 322 7.43 4.35 -8.47
C LYS A 322 5.90 4.39 -8.43
N THR A 323 5.28 3.80 -7.43
CA THR A 323 3.83 3.94 -7.24
C THR A 323 3.42 5.40 -7.02
N VAL A 324 4.17 6.14 -6.20
CA VAL A 324 3.92 7.56 -5.92
C VAL A 324 4.18 8.42 -7.17
N GLU A 325 5.24 8.14 -7.94
CA GLU A 325 5.53 8.83 -9.22
C GLU A 325 4.38 8.69 -10.23
N ILE A 326 3.79 7.49 -10.33
CA ILE A 326 2.66 7.24 -11.23
C ILE A 326 1.43 8.03 -10.77
N ILE A 327 1.10 8.00 -9.48
CA ILE A 327 -0.04 8.73 -8.94
C ILE A 327 0.15 10.25 -9.12
N ASP A 328 1.33 10.77 -8.81
CA ASP A 328 1.68 12.17 -9.00
C ASP A 328 1.56 12.61 -10.49
N LYS A 329 2.03 11.75 -11.41
CA LYS A 329 1.85 12.00 -12.87
C LYS A 329 0.37 12.04 -13.25
N ILE A 330 -0.46 11.12 -12.73
CA ILE A 330 -1.91 11.13 -12.97
C ILE A 330 -2.53 12.44 -12.48
N TYR A 331 -2.22 12.86 -11.25
CA TYR A 331 -2.80 14.09 -10.69
C TYR A 331 -2.33 15.36 -11.38
N ARG A 332 -1.08 15.42 -11.87
CA ARG A 332 -0.59 16.55 -12.66
C ARG A 332 -1.29 16.70 -14.01
N GLU A 333 -1.64 15.59 -14.67
CA GLU A 333 -2.32 15.59 -15.96
C GLU A 333 -3.86 15.63 -15.83
N ALA A 334 -4.40 15.58 -14.60
CA ALA A 334 -5.83 15.50 -14.37
C ALA A 334 -6.58 16.79 -14.80
N LYS A 335 -7.51 16.63 -15.72
CA LYS A 335 -8.49 17.66 -16.09
C LYS A 335 -9.72 17.50 -15.21
N LYS A 336 -9.93 18.45 -14.30
CA LYS A 336 -11.10 18.43 -13.41
C LYS A 336 -12.35 18.74 -14.23
N ILE A 337 -13.32 17.82 -14.17
CA ILE A 337 -14.67 18.07 -14.68
C ILE A 337 -15.40 18.91 -13.63
N LYS A 338 -15.97 20.04 -14.07
CA LYS A 338 -16.75 20.96 -13.22
C LYS A 338 -18.15 20.44 -13.00
#